data_f311f6ca450343820247d68d488c7e34
#
_entry.id   f311f6ca450343820247d68d488c7e34
#
_cell.length_a   1.000
_cell.length_b   1.000
_cell.length_c   1.000
_cell.angle_alpha   90.00
_cell.angle_beta   90.00
_cell.angle_gamma   90.00
#
_symmetry.space_group_name_H-M   'P 1'
#
loop_
_entity.id
_entity.type
_entity.pdbx_description
1 polymer ?
#
loop_
_entity_poly.entity_id
_entity_poly.type
_entity_poly.pdbx_seq_one_letter_code
_entity_poly.pdbx_strand_id
1 'polypeptide(L)'
;MQRVVITGAGLISCIGNDLATVSESLQQGKSGLVFNPIYQEKGFKACVSGSIDDDNLDTSHIDRKLKRFLSKASLYAYLSALQAIEQAGLSLTDIAHNTNIGVVAGSGGASSADVAAAVDAMREKGLRGVGAMAVPKTMASTVSASVATGLKIGGVSYSIASACATSTHCVGHAMELIQLGKQDIVIAGGGEQEDWTQSCMFDGMGAMSTQYNDKPQLASRPYDADRDGFVIAGGGGMVVVESLDSAKQRGATILAEIVGYGASSDGADMVAPSGVGAINCMKQALKQAGLNSVDYINTHGTSTPIGDITELEAIRQVFAGDLPPISSTKSMTGHSLGAVGVQELIYCLLMLNQGFIAPNINIENLDEKATDFDIVRETRQVNLNTIMTNSFGFGGTNASLIIKKFVE
;
A
#
# COMPACT_ATOMS: atom_id res chain seq x y z
N MET A 1 22.57 1.32 -15.35
CA MET A 1 21.91 1.82 -14.12
C MET A 1 22.26 0.89 -12.98
N GLN A 2 22.32 1.40 -11.75
CA GLN A 2 22.55 0.55 -10.57
C GLN A 2 21.39 -0.43 -10.40
N ARG A 3 21.69 -1.67 -10.00
CA ARG A 3 20.67 -2.63 -9.57
C ARG A 3 20.14 -2.21 -8.21
N VAL A 4 18.83 -2.37 -8.01
CA VAL A 4 18.12 -1.90 -6.81
C VAL A 4 17.42 -3.06 -6.16
N VAL A 5 17.63 -3.23 -4.86
CA VAL A 5 17.13 -4.37 -4.09
C VAL A 5 16.31 -3.90 -2.89
N ILE A 6 15.49 -4.78 -2.36
CA ILE A 6 14.78 -4.61 -1.10
C ILE A 6 15.49 -5.47 -0.06
N THR A 7 15.90 -4.84 1.04
CA THR A 7 16.63 -5.51 2.12
C THR A 7 15.84 -5.57 3.43
N GLY A 8 14.74 -4.83 3.53
CA GLY A 8 13.85 -4.87 4.68
C GLY A 8 12.43 -4.46 4.34
N ALA A 9 11.48 -4.97 5.09
CA ALA A 9 10.06 -4.68 4.98
C ALA A 9 9.41 -4.65 6.36
N GLY A 10 8.40 -3.82 6.53
CA GLY A 10 7.59 -3.78 7.74
C GLY A 10 6.21 -3.22 7.42
N LEU A 11 5.20 -3.70 8.12
CA LEU A 11 3.84 -3.26 7.88
C LEU A 11 2.93 -3.34 9.12
N ILE A 12 1.90 -2.52 9.08
CA ILE A 12 0.73 -2.55 9.96
C ILE A 12 -0.50 -2.70 9.06
N SER A 13 -1.30 -3.71 9.30
CA SER A 13 -2.46 -4.06 8.47
C SER A 13 -3.57 -4.68 9.32
N CYS A 14 -4.82 -4.62 8.85
CA CYS A 14 -5.95 -5.26 9.53
C CYS A 14 -5.85 -6.80 9.57
N ILE A 15 -4.93 -7.43 8.82
CA ILE A 15 -4.67 -8.87 8.87
C ILE A 15 -3.42 -9.23 9.69
N GLY A 16 -2.77 -8.25 10.32
CA GLY A 16 -1.62 -8.44 11.21
C GLY A 16 -0.71 -7.22 11.27
N ASN A 17 0.05 -7.11 12.34
CA ASN A 17 0.95 -5.99 12.62
C ASN A 17 2.44 -6.37 12.54
N ASP A 18 2.73 -7.55 11.99
CA ASP A 18 4.08 -8.04 11.71
C ASP A 18 4.05 -9.00 10.50
N LEU A 19 5.22 -9.24 9.91
CA LEU A 19 5.34 -10.05 8.69
C LEU A 19 4.90 -11.52 8.88
N ALA A 20 5.12 -12.10 10.06
CA ALA A 20 4.79 -13.50 10.33
C ALA A 20 3.26 -13.68 10.40
N THR A 21 2.58 -12.85 11.19
CA THR A 21 1.12 -12.86 11.33
C THR A 21 0.43 -12.57 9.99
N VAL A 22 0.95 -11.61 9.22
CA VAL A 22 0.42 -11.28 7.90
C VAL A 22 0.62 -12.42 6.92
N SER A 23 1.79 -13.06 6.91
CA SER A 23 2.04 -14.22 6.04
C SER A 23 1.09 -15.38 6.34
N GLU A 24 0.85 -15.67 7.61
CA GLU A 24 -0.11 -16.71 8.02
C GLU A 24 -1.53 -16.34 7.56
N SER A 25 -1.96 -15.10 7.78
CA SER A 25 -3.28 -14.62 7.37
C SER A 25 -3.49 -14.70 5.85
N LEU A 26 -2.47 -14.33 5.05
CA LEU A 26 -2.48 -14.44 3.60
C LEU A 26 -2.62 -15.90 3.15
N GLN A 27 -1.84 -16.83 3.75
CA GLN A 27 -1.89 -18.25 3.42
C GLN A 27 -3.22 -18.90 3.80
N GLN A 28 -3.84 -18.45 4.89
CA GLN A 28 -5.14 -18.95 5.34
C GLN A 28 -6.33 -18.31 4.61
N GLY A 29 -6.12 -17.27 3.80
CA GLY A 29 -7.22 -16.51 3.22
C GLY A 29 -8.07 -15.78 4.29
N LYS A 30 -7.45 -15.33 5.38
CA LYS A 30 -8.14 -14.73 6.52
C LYS A 30 -8.52 -13.28 6.24
N SER A 31 -9.81 -12.96 6.30
CA SER A 31 -10.29 -11.58 6.20
C SER A 31 -10.03 -10.81 7.50
N GLY A 32 -9.50 -9.58 7.36
CA GLY A 32 -9.37 -8.61 8.45
C GLY A 32 -10.50 -7.59 8.51
N LEU A 33 -11.56 -7.78 7.71
CA LEU A 33 -12.67 -6.83 7.62
C LEU A 33 -13.66 -7.05 8.76
N VAL A 34 -14.07 -5.97 9.38
CA VAL A 34 -14.96 -5.97 10.54
C VAL A 34 -16.10 -4.97 10.36
N PHE A 35 -17.19 -5.21 11.09
CA PHE A 35 -18.24 -4.21 11.24
C PHE A 35 -17.71 -3.03 12.04
N ASN A 36 -17.95 -1.81 11.55
CA ASN A 36 -17.53 -0.56 12.19
C ASN A 36 -18.72 0.13 12.86
N PRO A 37 -18.85 0.04 14.19
CA PRO A 37 -19.99 0.63 14.92
C PRO A 37 -20.02 2.16 14.84
N ILE A 38 -18.87 2.82 14.67
CA ILE A 38 -18.79 4.28 14.53
C ILE A 38 -19.46 4.71 13.22
N TYR A 39 -19.27 3.95 12.14
CA TYR A 39 -19.91 4.26 10.86
C TYR A 39 -21.43 4.16 10.98
N GLN A 40 -21.94 3.12 11.63
CA GLN A 40 -23.38 2.99 11.89
C GLN A 40 -23.90 4.16 12.74
N GLU A 41 -23.21 4.52 13.82
CA GLU A 41 -23.57 5.67 14.68
C GLU A 41 -23.62 6.99 13.89
N LYS A 42 -22.72 7.17 12.93
CA LYS A 42 -22.65 8.35 12.06
C LYS A 42 -23.64 8.32 10.90
N GLY A 43 -24.41 7.22 10.73
CA GLY A 43 -25.43 7.09 9.69
C GLY A 43 -24.89 6.74 8.31
N PHE A 44 -23.74 6.08 8.24
CA PHE A 44 -23.17 5.57 6.97
C PHE A 44 -24.05 4.46 6.41
N LYS A 45 -24.05 4.34 5.09
CA LYS A 45 -24.63 3.20 4.38
C LYS A 45 -23.69 1.99 4.43
N ALA A 46 -22.39 2.23 4.27
CA ALA A 46 -21.33 1.24 4.36
C ALA A 46 -20.77 1.19 5.78
N CYS A 47 -20.96 0.09 6.49
CA CYS A 47 -20.53 -0.06 7.89
C CYS A 47 -19.43 -1.11 8.07
N VAL A 48 -18.65 -1.38 7.02
CA VAL A 48 -17.51 -2.32 7.07
C VAL A 48 -16.21 -1.58 6.83
N SER A 49 -15.16 -1.93 7.58
CA SER A 49 -13.81 -1.40 7.38
C SER A 49 -12.73 -2.43 7.73
N GLY A 50 -11.53 -2.23 7.19
CA GLY A 50 -10.31 -2.90 7.61
C GLY A 50 -9.58 -2.05 8.67
N SER A 51 -10.18 -1.96 9.86
CA SER A 51 -9.65 -1.16 10.96
C SER A 51 -8.41 -1.80 11.57
N ILE A 52 -7.46 -0.97 11.99
CA ILE A 52 -6.29 -1.41 12.73
C ILE A 52 -6.64 -1.53 14.22
N ASP A 53 -6.18 -2.61 14.83
CA ASP A 53 -6.24 -2.79 16.28
C ASP A 53 -5.14 -1.96 16.95
N ASP A 54 -5.45 -0.69 17.20
CA ASP A 54 -4.52 0.28 17.79
C ASP A 54 -4.09 -0.08 19.21
N ASP A 55 -4.93 -0.79 19.97
CA ASP A 55 -4.65 -1.15 21.36
C ASP A 55 -3.53 -2.21 21.47
N ASN A 56 -3.33 -2.98 20.43
CA ASN A 56 -2.27 -3.98 20.32
C ASN A 56 -1.00 -3.48 19.60
N LEU A 57 -0.89 -2.17 19.31
CA LEU A 57 0.33 -1.59 18.75
C LEU A 57 1.31 -1.21 19.89
N ASP A 58 2.50 -1.80 19.89
CA ASP A 58 3.56 -1.36 20.81
C ASP A 58 4.13 -0.02 20.38
N THR A 59 3.74 1.01 21.09
CA THR A 59 4.23 2.39 20.94
C THR A 59 5.12 2.84 22.11
N SER A 60 5.50 1.94 23.01
CA SER A 60 6.26 2.25 24.23
C SER A 60 7.66 2.78 23.93
N HIS A 61 8.25 2.33 22.84
CA HIS A 61 9.59 2.71 22.38
C HIS A 61 9.64 4.04 21.62
N ILE A 62 8.47 4.64 21.27
CA ILE A 62 8.43 5.94 20.58
C ILE A 62 8.70 7.07 21.56
N ASP A 63 9.67 7.94 21.21
CA ASP A 63 9.94 9.15 22.00
C ASP A 63 8.66 9.96 22.27
N ARG A 64 8.45 10.35 23.52
CA ARG A 64 7.22 11.04 23.94
C ARG A 64 6.98 12.37 23.20
N LYS A 65 8.06 13.07 22.80
CA LYS A 65 7.92 14.33 22.05
C LYS A 65 7.49 14.03 20.62
N LEU A 66 8.11 13.04 19.97
CA LEU A 66 7.72 12.61 18.63
C LEU A 66 6.26 12.15 18.60
N LYS A 67 5.85 11.28 19.53
CA LYS A 67 4.48 10.72 19.59
C LYS A 67 3.39 11.80 19.56
N ARG A 68 3.63 12.98 20.11
CA ARG A 68 2.68 14.11 20.11
C ARG A 68 2.44 14.73 18.73
N PHE A 69 3.37 14.53 17.77
CA PHE A 69 3.30 15.05 16.41
C PHE A 69 2.79 14.02 15.40
N LEU A 70 2.70 12.75 15.78
CA LEU A 70 2.25 11.70 14.87
C LEU A 70 0.73 11.79 14.68
N SER A 71 0.29 11.83 13.42
CA SER A 71 -1.06 11.42 13.02
C SER A 71 -1.13 9.89 13.00
N LYS A 72 -2.33 9.29 12.91
CA LYS A 72 -2.43 7.83 12.77
C LYS A 72 -1.69 7.31 11.53
N ALA A 73 -1.87 7.95 10.38
CA ALA A 73 -1.16 7.59 9.16
C ALA A 73 0.37 7.59 9.34
N SER A 74 0.91 8.65 9.97
CA SER A 74 2.34 8.74 10.24
C SER A 74 2.83 7.78 11.33
N LEU A 75 1.97 7.43 12.30
CA LEU A 75 2.27 6.41 13.31
C LEU A 75 2.46 5.05 12.67
N TYR A 76 1.51 4.62 11.83
CA TYR A 76 1.60 3.33 11.14
C TYR A 76 2.83 3.25 10.23
N ALA A 77 3.11 4.31 9.47
CA ALA A 77 4.31 4.38 8.65
C ALA A 77 5.61 4.34 9.47
N TYR A 78 5.65 5.03 10.60
CA TYR A 78 6.81 5.04 11.49
C TYR A 78 7.09 3.67 12.11
N LEU A 79 6.04 3.00 12.62
CA LEU A 79 6.16 1.63 13.14
C LEU A 79 6.62 0.65 12.07
N SER A 80 6.03 0.75 10.87
CA SER A 80 6.46 -0.06 9.71
C SER A 80 7.91 0.21 9.31
N ALA A 81 8.37 1.47 9.41
CA ALA A 81 9.76 1.82 9.12
C ALA A 81 10.73 1.18 10.13
N LEU A 82 10.39 1.17 11.41
CA LEU A 82 11.20 0.51 12.44
C LEU A 82 11.34 -0.99 12.17
N GLN A 83 10.25 -1.68 11.84
CA GLN A 83 10.27 -3.10 11.47
C GLN A 83 11.15 -3.33 10.22
N ALA A 84 11.00 -2.49 9.19
CA ALA A 84 11.79 -2.60 7.96
C ALA A 84 13.30 -2.40 8.20
N ILE A 85 13.66 -1.46 9.05
CA ILE A 85 15.04 -1.17 9.44
C ILE A 85 15.64 -2.35 10.21
N GLU A 86 14.89 -2.90 11.17
CA GLU A 86 15.29 -4.07 11.94
C GLU A 86 15.53 -5.28 11.03
N GLN A 87 14.59 -5.58 10.14
CA GLN A 87 14.75 -6.69 9.19
C GLN A 87 15.92 -6.48 8.23
N ALA A 88 16.18 -5.22 7.82
CA ALA A 88 17.33 -4.88 6.98
C ALA A 88 18.67 -5.03 7.72
N GLY A 89 18.67 -5.22 9.03
CA GLY A 89 19.89 -5.25 9.84
C GLY A 89 20.60 -3.90 9.93
N LEU A 90 19.85 -2.80 9.76
CA LEU A 90 20.38 -1.44 9.92
C LEU A 90 20.21 -0.97 11.37
N SER A 91 21.24 -0.34 11.92
CA SER A 91 21.11 0.29 13.23
C SER A 91 20.58 1.74 13.11
N LEU A 92 19.87 2.21 14.13
CA LEU A 92 19.45 3.62 14.16
C LEU A 92 20.63 4.60 14.19
N THR A 93 21.80 4.17 14.64
CA THR A 93 23.04 4.97 14.63
C THR A 93 23.62 5.10 13.21
N ASP A 94 23.47 4.08 12.38
CA ASP A 94 23.93 4.13 10.98
C ASP A 94 23.05 5.05 10.12
N ILE A 95 21.77 5.16 10.49
CA ILE A 95 20.77 5.97 9.80
C ILE A 95 20.87 7.44 10.21
N ALA A 96 21.06 7.71 11.51
CA ALA A 96 20.98 9.06 12.04
C ALA A 96 22.03 10.00 11.39
N HIS A 97 21.55 11.10 10.80
CA HIS A 97 22.34 12.13 10.12
C HIS A 97 23.13 11.64 8.91
N ASN A 98 22.88 10.43 8.42
CA ASN A 98 23.50 9.91 7.20
C ASN A 98 22.81 10.54 5.98
N THR A 99 23.56 11.31 5.20
CA THR A 99 23.06 12.03 4.01
C THR A 99 22.82 11.12 2.81
N ASN A 100 23.31 9.88 2.84
CA ASN A 100 23.10 8.88 1.80
C ASN A 100 21.84 8.02 2.04
N ILE A 101 21.15 8.23 3.18
CA ILE A 101 19.91 7.52 3.54
C ILE A 101 18.77 8.52 3.53
N GLY A 102 17.80 8.29 2.64
CA GLY A 102 16.62 9.13 2.48
C GLY A 102 15.31 8.46 2.91
N VAL A 103 14.22 9.23 2.88
CA VAL A 103 12.85 8.75 3.04
C VAL A 103 11.95 9.36 1.97
N VAL A 104 11.17 8.50 1.31
CA VAL A 104 10.09 8.89 0.39
C VAL A 104 8.84 8.14 0.79
N ALA A 105 7.89 8.80 1.44
CA ALA A 105 6.70 8.16 1.96
C ALA A 105 5.51 9.12 1.97
N GLY A 106 4.32 8.61 1.68
CA GLY A 106 3.13 9.44 1.55
C GLY A 106 1.86 8.84 2.14
N SER A 107 0.77 9.57 1.93
CA SER A 107 -0.60 9.17 2.27
C SER A 107 -1.52 9.68 1.18
N GLY A 108 -2.61 8.97 0.90
CA GLY A 108 -3.64 9.41 -0.03
C GLY A 108 -4.52 10.52 0.54
N GLY A 109 -4.84 10.44 1.82
CA GLY A 109 -5.75 11.37 2.49
C GLY A 109 -5.15 12.11 3.70
N ALA A 110 -3.89 11.89 4.02
CA ALA A 110 -3.19 12.47 5.16
C ALA A 110 -3.93 12.22 6.50
N SER A 111 -4.37 13.28 7.19
CA SER A 111 -4.99 13.18 8.52
C SER A 111 -6.29 14.00 8.57
N SER A 112 -7.35 13.48 7.97
CA SER A 112 -8.67 14.12 7.96
C SER A 112 -9.24 14.28 9.39
N ALA A 113 -9.02 13.32 10.28
CA ALA A 113 -9.47 13.40 11.66
C ALA A 113 -8.79 14.53 12.44
N ASP A 114 -7.47 14.73 12.28
CA ASP A 114 -6.77 15.83 12.95
C ASP A 114 -7.19 17.20 12.37
N VAL A 115 -7.51 17.28 11.06
CA VAL A 115 -8.09 18.48 10.45
C VAL A 115 -9.47 18.79 11.03
N ALA A 116 -10.36 17.78 11.09
CA ALA A 116 -11.69 17.93 11.66
C ALA A 116 -11.62 18.37 13.13
N ALA A 117 -10.79 17.70 13.93
CA ALA A 117 -10.58 18.03 15.34
C ALA A 117 -10.06 19.47 15.54
N ALA A 118 -9.14 19.94 14.68
CA ALA A 118 -8.62 21.31 14.76
C ALA A 118 -9.71 22.34 14.41
N VAL A 119 -10.55 22.05 13.40
CA VAL A 119 -11.67 22.92 13.00
C VAL A 119 -12.73 22.98 14.11
N ASP A 120 -13.08 21.85 14.71
CA ASP A 120 -14.06 21.79 15.80
C ASP A 120 -13.53 22.49 17.06
N ALA A 121 -12.27 22.31 17.42
CA ALA A 121 -11.63 23.05 18.49
C ALA A 121 -11.64 24.58 18.25
N MET A 122 -11.44 25.00 17.00
CA MET A 122 -11.54 26.43 16.65
C MET A 122 -12.96 26.96 16.82
N ARG A 123 -13.98 26.17 16.43
CA ARG A 123 -15.40 26.56 16.56
C ARG A 123 -15.85 26.67 18.03
N GLU A 124 -15.42 25.72 18.85
CA GLU A 124 -15.83 25.59 20.26
C GLU A 124 -15.06 26.52 21.19
N LYS A 125 -13.75 26.64 21.02
CA LYS A 125 -12.81 27.26 21.99
C LYS A 125 -12.00 28.42 21.39
N GLY A 126 -12.26 28.77 20.13
CA GLY A 126 -11.48 29.76 19.39
C GLY A 126 -10.04 29.31 19.15
N LEU A 127 -9.17 30.21 18.68
CA LEU A 127 -7.79 29.93 18.29
C LEU A 127 -6.97 29.22 19.40
N ARG A 128 -7.25 29.52 20.66
CA ARG A 128 -6.57 28.87 21.80
C ARG A 128 -6.89 27.38 21.92
N GLY A 129 -7.98 26.91 21.35
CA GLY A 129 -8.35 25.49 21.31
C GLY A 129 -7.55 24.68 20.28
N VAL A 130 -7.07 25.33 19.22
CA VAL A 130 -6.26 24.69 18.18
C VAL A 130 -4.87 24.39 18.76
N GLY A 131 -4.53 23.14 18.91
CA GLY A 131 -3.25 22.73 19.49
C GLY A 131 -2.05 23.08 18.59
N ALA A 132 -0.89 23.32 19.21
CA ALA A 132 0.36 23.65 18.49
C ALA A 132 0.84 22.49 17.58
N MET A 133 0.31 21.26 17.76
CA MET A 133 0.67 20.08 16.98
C MET A 133 -0.21 19.88 15.75
N ALA A 134 -1.23 20.71 15.55
CA ALA A 134 -2.17 20.54 14.43
C ALA A 134 -1.48 20.58 13.08
N VAL A 135 -0.64 21.59 12.82
CA VAL A 135 0.05 21.75 11.53
C VAL A 135 0.93 20.55 11.19
N PRO A 136 1.88 20.09 12.03
CA PRO A 136 2.68 18.91 11.72
C PRO A 136 1.87 17.63 11.46
N LYS A 137 0.74 17.46 12.14
CA LYS A 137 -0.13 16.30 11.96
C LYS A 137 -0.93 16.33 10.64
N THR A 138 -1.27 17.54 10.16
CA THR A 138 -2.19 17.70 9.02
C THR A 138 -1.50 18.11 7.73
N MET A 139 -0.22 18.45 7.74
CA MET A 139 0.52 18.79 6.52
C MET A 139 0.61 17.55 5.59
N ALA A 140 0.57 17.78 4.28
CA ALA A 140 0.61 16.72 3.28
C ALA A 140 1.88 15.83 3.38
N SER A 141 2.96 16.37 3.92
CA SER A 141 4.23 15.67 4.17
C SER A 141 4.33 15.01 5.56
N THR A 142 3.22 14.92 6.33
CA THR A 142 3.25 14.40 7.71
C THR A 142 3.92 13.04 7.82
N VAL A 143 3.71 12.14 6.85
CA VAL A 143 4.25 10.77 6.87
C VAL A 143 5.78 10.79 6.73
N SER A 144 6.32 11.37 5.66
CA SER A 144 7.78 11.44 5.46
C SER A 144 8.49 12.25 6.53
N ALA A 145 7.91 13.38 6.95
CA ALA A 145 8.49 14.25 7.98
C ALA A 145 8.55 13.56 9.35
N SER A 146 7.52 12.78 9.72
CA SER A 146 7.48 12.03 10.97
C SER A 146 8.53 10.91 10.99
N VAL A 147 8.65 10.16 9.90
CA VAL A 147 9.67 9.11 9.77
C VAL A 147 11.07 9.74 9.78
N ALA A 148 11.31 10.78 8.97
CA ALA A 148 12.61 11.45 8.92
C ALA A 148 13.03 12.04 10.28
N THR A 149 12.10 12.70 10.98
CA THR A 149 12.38 13.30 12.30
C THR A 149 12.65 12.23 13.35
N GLY A 150 11.85 11.16 13.36
CA GLY A 150 11.99 10.08 14.34
C GLY A 150 13.29 9.30 14.17
N LEU A 151 13.71 9.07 12.94
CA LEU A 151 14.94 8.36 12.59
C LEU A 151 16.16 9.27 12.42
N LYS A 152 15.96 10.60 12.50
CA LYS A 152 17.02 11.61 12.25
C LYS A 152 17.69 11.46 10.89
N ILE A 153 16.92 11.16 9.86
CA ILE A 153 17.42 10.96 8.49
C ILE A 153 18.10 12.23 7.98
N GLY A 154 19.29 12.08 7.39
CA GLY A 154 20.06 13.20 6.85
C GLY A 154 19.95 13.39 5.34
N GLY A 155 19.46 12.39 4.60
CA GLY A 155 19.26 12.44 3.16
C GLY A 155 17.95 13.09 2.75
N VAL A 156 17.44 12.78 1.55
CA VAL A 156 16.18 13.35 1.05
C VAL A 156 15.01 12.97 1.94
N SER A 157 14.06 13.91 2.13
CA SER A 157 12.82 13.67 2.87
C SER A 157 11.68 14.43 2.24
N TYR A 158 10.75 13.73 1.60
CA TYR A 158 9.51 14.31 1.06
C TYR A 158 8.44 13.25 0.83
N SER A 159 7.20 13.73 0.65
CA SER A 159 6.05 12.87 0.36
C SER A 159 5.63 13.00 -1.10
N ILE A 160 5.18 11.89 -1.65
CA ILE A 160 4.37 11.83 -2.86
C ILE A 160 2.93 11.57 -2.42
N ALA A 161 1.95 12.21 -3.06
CA ALA A 161 0.53 11.96 -2.89
C ALA A 161 -0.09 11.74 -4.26
N SER A 162 -0.59 10.54 -4.51
CA SER A 162 -1.19 10.11 -5.78
C SER A 162 -2.32 9.10 -5.53
N ALA A 163 -3.22 9.46 -4.61
CA ALA A 163 -4.36 8.63 -4.20
C ALA A 163 -3.92 7.19 -3.90
N CYS A 164 -4.58 6.17 -4.51
CA CYS A 164 -4.29 4.76 -4.26
C CYS A 164 -2.92 4.30 -4.80
N ALA A 165 -2.27 5.05 -5.68
CA ALA A 165 -0.94 4.74 -6.22
C ALA A 165 0.22 5.34 -5.39
N THR A 166 -0.08 6.08 -4.33
CA THR A 166 0.88 6.86 -3.53
C THR A 166 2.13 6.06 -3.14
N SER A 167 1.98 4.98 -2.40
CA SER A 167 3.13 4.25 -1.88
C SER A 167 3.85 3.42 -2.96
N THR A 168 3.16 3.01 -4.02
CA THR A 168 3.79 2.40 -5.19
C THR A 168 4.71 3.41 -5.90
N HIS A 169 4.23 4.66 -6.09
CA HIS A 169 5.07 5.74 -6.60
C HIS A 169 6.24 6.07 -5.67
N CYS A 170 6.04 6.04 -4.35
CA CYS A 170 7.13 6.27 -3.39
C CYS A 170 8.25 5.24 -3.55
N VAL A 171 7.90 3.95 -3.70
CA VAL A 171 8.88 2.87 -3.92
C VAL A 171 9.54 2.98 -5.30
N GLY A 172 8.74 3.23 -6.35
CA GLY A 172 9.28 3.42 -7.70
C GLY A 172 10.24 4.60 -7.78
N HIS A 173 9.89 5.72 -7.17
CA HIS A 173 10.77 6.89 -7.11
C HIS A 173 12.02 6.66 -6.25
N ALA A 174 11.92 5.89 -5.17
CA ALA A 174 13.09 5.45 -4.41
C ALA A 174 14.06 4.65 -5.28
N MET A 175 13.56 3.74 -6.12
CA MET A 175 14.36 3.03 -7.12
C MET A 175 15.07 4.01 -8.06
N GLU A 176 14.37 5.02 -8.59
CA GLU A 176 14.95 6.02 -9.50
C GLU A 176 16.04 6.86 -8.81
N LEU A 177 15.85 7.28 -7.55
CA LEU A 177 16.85 8.02 -6.78
C LEU A 177 18.15 7.23 -6.61
N ILE A 178 18.03 5.93 -6.34
CA ILE A 178 19.18 5.03 -6.21
C ILE A 178 19.84 4.82 -7.58
N GLN A 179 19.07 4.57 -8.63
CA GLN A 179 19.60 4.41 -9.99
C GLN A 179 20.36 5.64 -10.48
N LEU A 180 19.96 6.83 -10.05
CA LEU A 180 20.62 8.10 -10.34
C LEU A 180 21.80 8.40 -9.41
N GLY A 181 22.09 7.54 -8.42
CA GLY A 181 23.18 7.74 -7.45
C GLY A 181 22.94 8.92 -6.49
N LYS A 182 21.67 9.28 -6.24
CA LYS A 182 21.30 10.37 -5.31
C LYS A 182 21.25 9.90 -3.87
N GLN A 183 20.92 8.65 -3.65
CA GLN A 183 20.90 7.99 -2.35
C GLN A 183 21.42 6.56 -2.50
N ASP A 184 22.02 5.99 -1.46
CA ASP A 184 22.39 4.58 -1.41
C ASP A 184 21.24 3.73 -0.85
N ILE A 185 20.49 4.31 0.11
CA ILE A 185 19.36 3.68 0.77
C ILE A 185 18.18 4.67 0.82
N VAL A 186 16.97 4.19 0.54
CA VAL A 186 15.74 4.96 0.72
C VAL A 186 14.72 4.10 1.49
N ILE A 187 14.22 4.63 2.60
CA ILE A 187 13.09 4.05 3.32
C ILE A 187 11.83 4.56 2.62
N ALA A 188 11.11 3.67 1.92
CA ALA A 188 10.04 4.05 1.01
C ALA A 188 8.72 3.36 1.35
N GLY A 189 7.60 4.07 1.18
CA GLY A 189 6.29 3.49 1.42
C GLY A 189 5.21 4.51 1.75
N GLY A 190 4.36 4.18 2.74
CA GLY A 190 3.27 5.08 3.11
C GLY A 190 2.50 4.62 4.34
N GLY A 191 1.60 5.48 4.77
CA GLY A 191 0.64 5.19 5.82
C GLY A 191 -0.70 5.85 5.53
N GLU A 192 -1.77 5.22 5.96
CA GLU A 192 -3.12 5.73 5.75
C GLU A 192 -3.95 5.52 7.01
N GLN A 193 -4.69 6.54 7.36
CA GLN A 193 -5.66 6.47 8.44
C GLN A 193 -7.00 5.95 7.92
N GLU A 194 -7.56 4.93 8.56
CA GLU A 194 -8.98 4.63 8.42
C GLU A 194 -9.73 5.40 9.53
N ASP A 195 -10.63 6.31 9.12
CA ASP A 195 -11.41 7.13 10.03
C ASP A 195 -12.69 7.63 9.33
N TRP A 196 -13.77 7.78 10.09
CA TRP A 196 -15.05 8.22 9.56
C TRP A 196 -14.99 9.58 8.85
N THR A 197 -14.07 10.47 9.25
CA THR A 197 -13.91 11.80 8.63
C THR A 197 -13.42 11.76 7.19
N GLN A 198 -12.71 10.71 6.81
CA GLN A 198 -12.31 10.43 5.45
C GLN A 198 -13.34 9.55 4.73
N SER A 199 -13.80 8.52 5.41
CA SER A 199 -14.70 7.51 4.86
C SER A 199 -16.07 8.08 4.48
N CYS A 200 -16.54 9.13 5.18
CA CYS A 200 -17.81 9.80 4.84
C CYS A 200 -17.82 10.38 3.40
N MET A 201 -16.67 10.77 2.86
CA MET A 201 -16.58 11.27 1.49
C MET A 201 -16.77 10.14 0.47
N PHE A 202 -16.26 8.95 0.74
CA PHE A 202 -16.41 7.78 -0.12
C PHE A 202 -17.81 7.15 -0.01
N ASP A 203 -18.39 7.12 1.19
CA ASP A 203 -19.79 6.68 1.39
C ASP A 203 -20.76 7.66 0.71
N GLY A 204 -20.49 8.97 0.83
CA GLY A 204 -21.28 10.01 0.18
C GLY A 204 -21.27 9.95 -1.35
N MET A 205 -20.14 9.52 -1.96
CA MET A 205 -20.07 9.32 -3.42
C MET A 205 -20.59 7.94 -3.86
N GLY A 206 -20.96 7.04 -2.93
CA GLY A 206 -21.49 5.72 -3.24
C GLY A 206 -20.44 4.73 -3.77
N ALA A 207 -19.17 4.87 -3.35
CA ALA A 207 -18.07 4.03 -3.81
C ALA A 207 -17.81 2.82 -2.92
N MET A 208 -18.38 2.80 -1.70
CA MET A 208 -18.15 1.75 -0.69
C MET A 208 -19.22 0.65 -0.77
N SER A 209 -18.85 -0.57 -0.39
CA SER A 209 -19.74 -1.71 -0.30
C SER A 209 -20.77 -1.52 0.82
N THR A 210 -22.05 -1.74 0.51
CA THR A 210 -23.19 -1.50 1.42
C THR A 210 -24.04 -2.75 1.69
N GLN A 211 -23.91 -3.79 0.87
CA GLN A 211 -24.79 -4.97 0.93
C GLN A 211 -24.35 -6.03 1.97
N TYR A 212 -23.15 -5.87 2.53
CA TYR A 212 -22.52 -6.91 3.37
C TYR A 212 -22.26 -6.44 4.81
N ASN A 213 -22.97 -5.44 5.31
CA ASN A 213 -22.78 -4.91 6.67
C ASN A 213 -22.96 -5.96 7.77
N ASP A 214 -23.85 -6.94 7.57
CA ASP A 214 -24.11 -8.07 8.49
C ASP A 214 -23.12 -9.24 8.32
N LYS A 215 -22.30 -9.22 7.26
CA LYS A 215 -21.30 -10.24 6.94
C LYS A 215 -20.00 -9.57 6.48
N PRO A 216 -19.34 -8.80 7.36
CA PRO A 216 -18.24 -7.89 6.97
C PRO A 216 -17.11 -8.60 6.24
N GLN A 217 -16.83 -9.87 6.56
CA GLN A 217 -15.77 -10.64 5.90
C GLN A 217 -16.04 -10.91 4.41
N LEU A 218 -17.31 -10.79 3.96
CA LEU A 218 -17.71 -11.00 2.57
C LEU A 218 -17.80 -9.70 1.75
N ALA A 219 -17.59 -8.53 2.38
CA ALA A 219 -17.85 -7.22 1.76
C ALA A 219 -16.87 -6.87 0.64
N SER A 220 -15.60 -7.25 0.76
CA SER A 220 -14.62 -7.09 -0.32
C SER A 220 -14.54 -8.39 -1.12
N ARG A 221 -14.99 -8.33 -2.38
CA ARG A 221 -15.16 -9.49 -3.25
C ARG A 221 -14.79 -9.22 -4.71
N PRO A 222 -13.50 -8.87 -4.97
CA PRO A 222 -13.05 -8.58 -6.34
C PRO A 222 -13.41 -9.71 -7.30
N TYR A 223 -13.88 -9.34 -8.50
CA TYR A 223 -14.29 -10.24 -9.60
C TYR A 223 -15.56 -11.06 -9.35
N ASP A 224 -16.20 -10.95 -8.20
CA ASP A 224 -17.52 -11.52 -7.98
C ASP A 224 -18.58 -10.66 -8.69
N ALA A 225 -19.61 -11.32 -9.27
CA ALA A 225 -20.68 -10.62 -9.98
C ALA A 225 -21.53 -9.71 -9.07
N ASP A 226 -21.62 -10.05 -7.78
CA ASP A 226 -22.42 -9.32 -6.79
C ASP A 226 -21.60 -8.28 -5.99
N ARG A 227 -20.36 -7.94 -6.46
CA ARG A 227 -19.57 -6.87 -5.84
C ARG A 227 -20.25 -5.53 -6.02
N ASP A 228 -20.27 -4.71 -4.97
CA ASP A 228 -21.02 -3.45 -4.94
C ASP A 228 -20.19 -2.22 -4.53
N GLY A 229 -18.89 -2.37 -4.37
CA GLY A 229 -17.98 -1.27 -3.98
C GLY A 229 -16.78 -1.76 -3.19
N PHE A 230 -15.85 -0.87 -2.90
CA PHE A 230 -14.67 -1.22 -2.10
C PHE A 230 -14.96 -1.13 -0.59
N VAL A 231 -14.12 -1.77 0.21
CA VAL A 231 -14.10 -1.62 1.66
C VAL A 231 -12.87 -0.82 2.05
N ILE A 232 -13.06 0.31 2.76
CA ILE A 232 -11.95 1.14 3.23
C ILE A 232 -11.15 0.44 4.33
N ALA A 233 -9.84 0.65 4.34
CA ALA A 233 -8.95 0.13 5.36
C ALA A 233 -7.88 1.16 5.73
N GLY A 234 -7.20 0.94 6.85
CA GLY A 234 -6.04 1.70 7.29
C GLY A 234 -4.75 0.89 7.28
N GLY A 235 -3.70 1.51 7.81
CA GLY A 235 -2.44 0.85 8.04
C GLY A 235 -1.23 1.59 7.49
N GLY A 236 -0.11 0.90 7.42
CA GLY A 236 1.12 1.41 6.87
C GLY A 236 2.00 0.30 6.33
N GLY A 237 2.93 0.65 5.52
CA GLY A 237 3.99 -0.24 5.06
C GLY A 237 5.21 0.58 4.66
N MET A 238 6.39 0.04 4.96
CA MET A 238 7.66 0.62 4.55
C MET A 238 8.61 -0.47 4.11
N VAL A 239 9.40 -0.18 3.10
CA VAL A 239 10.49 -1.03 2.64
C VAL A 239 11.81 -0.28 2.66
N VAL A 240 12.89 -0.99 2.94
CA VAL A 240 14.26 -0.48 2.75
C VAL A 240 14.67 -0.84 1.33
N VAL A 241 14.73 0.18 0.48
CA VAL A 241 15.19 0.09 -0.91
C VAL A 241 16.65 0.52 -0.94
N GLU A 242 17.53 -0.28 -1.54
CA GLU A 242 18.98 -0.11 -1.45
C GLU A 242 19.66 -0.43 -2.77
N SER A 243 20.78 0.23 -3.05
CA SER A 243 21.63 -0.19 -4.16
C SER A 243 22.23 -1.57 -3.88
N LEU A 244 22.32 -2.42 -4.91
CA LEU A 244 22.91 -3.75 -4.75
C LEU A 244 24.34 -3.70 -4.19
N ASP A 245 25.11 -2.69 -4.58
CA ASP A 245 26.48 -2.52 -4.13
C ASP A 245 26.55 -2.21 -2.61
N SER A 246 25.69 -1.31 -2.12
CA SER A 246 25.55 -1.02 -0.69
C SER A 246 25.12 -2.26 0.09
N ALA A 247 24.07 -2.96 -0.39
CA ALA A 247 23.56 -4.18 0.24
C ALA A 247 24.65 -5.27 0.36
N LYS A 248 25.42 -5.50 -0.70
CA LYS A 248 26.55 -6.44 -0.69
C LYS A 248 27.67 -6.01 0.24
N GLN A 249 28.04 -4.72 0.22
CA GLN A 249 29.11 -4.19 1.05
C GLN A 249 28.86 -4.38 2.55
N ARG A 250 27.60 -4.24 2.99
CA ARG A 250 27.22 -4.43 4.39
C ARG A 250 26.76 -5.87 4.73
N GLY A 251 26.73 -6.79 3.74
CA GLY A 251 26.30 -8.17 3.94
C GLY A 251 24.80 -8.32 4.23
N ALA A 252 23.98 -7.47 3.63
CA ALA A 252 22.52 -7.50 3.83
C ALA A 252 21.87 -8.73 3.23
N THR A 253 20.84 -9.25 3.89
CA THR A 253 19.92 -10.21 3.27
C THR A 253 19.06 -9.50 2.23
N ILE A 254 19.11 -9.96 0.99
CA ILE A 254 18.31 -9.39 -0.10
C ILE A 254 17.00 -10.16 -0.22
N LEU A 255 15.87 -9.47 -0.05
CA LEU A 255 14.54 -10.05 -0.13
C LEU A 255 14.05 -10.20 -1.57
N ALA A 256 14.33 -9.21 -2.41
CA ALA A 256 14.03 -9.22 -3.84
C ALA A 256 14.81 -8.11 -4.55
N GLU A 257 14.86 -8.15 -5.88
CA GLU A 257 15.30 -7.04 -6.74
C GLU A 257 14.08 -6.35 -7.34
N ILE A 258 14.04 -5.01 -7.33
CA ILE A 258 13.06 -4.22 -8.07
C ILE A 258 13.60 -4.07 -9.49
N VAL A 259 12.97 -4.75 -10.45
CA VAL A 259 13.45 -4.80 -11.84
C VAL A 259 12.65 -3.91 -12.79
N GLY A 260 11.42 -3.54 -12.41
CA GLY A 260 10.55 -2.72 -13.24
C GLY A 260 9.67 -1.78 -12.43
N TYR A 261 9.55 -0.56 -12.93
CA TYR A 261 8.62 0.45 -12.46
C TYR A 261 8.00 1.16 -13.66
N GLY A 262 6.70 1.31 -13.67
CA GLY A 262 5.97 2.09 -14.65
C GLY A 262 5.00 3.03 -13.96
N ALA A 263 4.92 4.25 -14.46
CA ALA A 263 4.01 5.28 -13.99
C ALA A 263 3.35 5.99 -15.18
N SER A 264 2.05 6.24 -15.09
CA SER A 264 1.31 6.90 -16.16
C SER A 264 0.06 7.59 -15.63
N SER A 265 -0.52 8.44 -16.46
CA SER A 265 -1.81 9.06 -16.19
C SER A 265 -2.83 8.67 -17.27
N ASP A 266 -4.08 8.43 -16.88
CA ASP A 266 -5.20 8.29 -17.82
C ASP A 266 -5.54 9.62 -18.48
N GLY A 267 -5.51 10.73 -17.73
CA GLY A 267 -5.88 12.05 -18.21
C GLY A 267 -7.31 12.17 -18.77
N ALA A 268 -8.19 11.24 -18.37
CA ALA A 268 -9.53 11.11 -18.94
C ALA A 268 -10.64 11.57 -17.99
N ASP A 269 -10.68 11.00 -16.78
CA ASP A 269 -11.71 11.30 -15.78
C ASP A 269 -11.12 11.27 -14.37
N MET A 270 -11.76 11.96 -13.42
CA MET A 270 -11.28 12.02 -12.03
C MET A 270 -11.56 10.73 -11.24
N VAL A 271 -12.53 9.94 -11.64
CA VAL A 271 -13.01 8.76 -10.91
C VAL A 271 -13.01 7.50 -11.76
N ALA A 272 -13.55 7.59 -12.99
CA ALA A 272 -13.71 6.43 -13.86
C ALA A 272 -12.39 6.10 -14.60
N PRO A 273 -11.81 4.89 -14.40
CA PRO A 273 -10.58 4.52 -15.09
C PRO A 273 -10.84 4.26 -16.56
N SER A 274 -9.95 4.74 -17.45
CA SER A 274 -10.00 4.47 -18.88
C SER A 274 -9.35 3.13 -19.25
N GLY A 275 -8.48 2.61 -18.40
CA GLY A 275 -7.64 1.45 -18.66
C GLY A 275 -6.37 1.78 -19.46
N VAL A 276 -6.32 2.90 -20.16
CA VAL A 276 -5.14 3.28 -20.99
C VAL A 276 -3.90 3.49 -20.13
N GLY A 277 -4.04 4.19 -19.01
CA GLY A 277 -2.94 4.39 -18.08
C GLY A 277 -2.47 3.08 -17.44
N ALA A 278 -3.38 2.18 -17.06
CA ALA A 278 -3.05 0.86 -16.56
C ALA A 278 -2.22 0.05 -17.58
N ILE A 279 -2.62 0.05 -18.85
CA ILE A 279 -1.85 -0.58 -19.95
C ILE A 279 -0.46 0.04 -20.03
N ASN A 280 -0.37 1.36 -20.01
CA ASN A 280 0.89 2.07 -20.20
C ASN A 280 1.87 1.81 -19.07
N CYS A 281 1.45 1.88 -17.79
CA CYS A 281 2.34 1.65 -16.65
C CYS A 281 2.82 0.19 -16.60
N MET A 282 1.95 -0.80 -16.83
CA MET A 282 2.36 -2.21 -16.92
C MET A 282 3.39 -2.45 -18.04
N LYS A 283 3.15 -1.89 -19.24
CA LYS A 283 4.11 -1.99 -20.37
C LYS A 283 5.45 -1.31 -20.05
N GLN A 284 5.44 -0.16 -19.37
CA GLN A 284 6.66 0.52 -18.96
C GLN A 284 7.46 -0.33 -17.97
N ALA A 285 6.78 -0.91 -16.96
CA ALA A 285 7.42 -1.78 -15.98
C ALA A 285 8.04 -3.02 -16.62
N LEU A 286 7.32 -3.71 -17.52
CA LEU A 286 7.82 -4.85 -18.29
C LEU A 286 9.02 -4.48 -19.17
N LYS A 287 8.94 -3.35 -19.87
CA LYS A 287 10.05 -2.86 -20.70
C LYS A 287 11.30 -2.58 -19.88
N GLN A 288 11.17 -1.94 -18.72
CA GLN A 288 12.29 -1.65 -17.83
C GLN A 288 12.91 -2.94 -17.28
N ALA A 289 12.07 -3.92 -16.93
CA ALA A 289 12.49 -5.23 -16.46
C ALA A 289 13.12 -6.12 -17.56
N GLY A 290 12.93 -5.78 -18.83
CA GLY A 290 13.32 -6.63 -19.96
C GLY A 290 12.52 -7.94 -20.03
N LEU A 291 11.25 -7.91 -19.60
CA LEU A 291 10.36 -9.07 -19.51
C LEU A 291 9.16 -8.91 -20.46
N ASN A 292 8.62 -10.03 -20.90
CA ASN A 292 7.38 -10.09 -21.69
C ASN A 292 6.19 -10.62 -20.87
N SER A 293 6.47 -11.32 -19.75
CA SER A 293 5.47 -11.88 -18.84
C SER A 293 6.02 -11.89 -17.41
N VAL A 294 5.17 -12.22 -16.44
CA VAL A 294 5.50 -12.42 -15.04
C VAL A 294 4.80 -13.69 -14.53
N ASP A 295 5.28 -14.26 -13.41
CA ASP A 295 4.70 -15.50 -12.88
C ASP A 295 3.36 -15.27 -12.16
N TYR A 296 3.10 -14.04 -11.71
CA TYR A 296 1.88 -13.67 -10.99
C TYR A 296 1.68 -12.15 -10.97
N ILE A 297 0.41 -11.73 -10.98
CA ILE A 297 0.03 -10.32 -10.79
C ILE A 297 -0.83 -10.19 -9.52
N ASN A 298 -0.34 -9.39 -8.55
CA ASN A 298 -1.19 -8.84 -7.51
C ASN A 298 -1.91 -7.63 -8.09
N THR A 299 -3.22 -7.77 -8.31
CA THR A 299 -4.00 -6.76 -9.01
C THR A 299 -4.44 -5.64 -8.07
N HIS A 300 -4.77 -4.48 -8.66
CA HIS A 300 -5.43 -3.42 -7.92
C HIS A 300 -6.81 -3.84 -7.41
N GLY A 301 -7.59 -4.56 -8.19
CA GLY A 301 -8.84 -5.26 -7.87
C GLY A 301 -9.55 -4.81 -6.59
N THR A 302 -10.29 -3.70 -6.66
CA THR A 302 -10.85 -3.02 -5.48
C THR A 302 -12.24 -3.50 -5.08
N SER A 303 -12.79 -4.51 -5.76
CA SER A 303 -14.19 -4.94 -5.58
C SER A 303 -15.22 -3.92 -6.11
N THR A 304 -14.83 -3.11 -7.09
CA THR A 304 -15.74 -2.16 -7.74
C THR A 304 -16.23 -2.72 -9.08
N PRO A 305 -17.51 -2.52 -9.44
CA PRO A 305 -18.09 -3.10 -10.68
C PRO A 305 -17.32 -2.72 -11.94
N ILE A 306 -16.87 -1.48 -12.06
CA ILE A 306 -16.17 -0.96 -13.24
C ILE A 306 -14.65 -1.20 -13.14
N GLY A 307 -14.05 -0.88 -11.99
CA GLY A 307 -12.59 -0.89 -11.82
C GLY A 307 -11.97 -2.26 -12.07
N ASP A 308 -12.55 -3.30 -11.49
CA ASP A 308 -12.03 -4.67 -11.60
C ASP A 308 -12.00 -5.15 -13.07
N ILE A 309 -13.07 -4.90 -13.82
CA ILE A 309 -13.17 -5.31 -15.23
C ILE A 309 -12.25 -4.47 -16.12
N THR A 310 -12.14 -3.18 -15.87
CA THR A 310 -11.22 -2.31 -16.63
C THR A 310 -9.77 -2.76 -16.45
N GLU A 311 -9.38 -3.19 -15.25
CA GLU A 311 -8.04 -3.74 -15.00
C GLU A 311 -7.85 -5.08 -15.73
N LEU A 312 -8.83 -6.00 -15.69
CA LEU A 312 -8.75 -7.26 -16.42
C LEU A 312 -8.58 -7.04 -17.92
N GLU A 313 -9.33 -6.10 -18.50
CA GLU A 313 -9.18 -5.73 -19.92
C GLU A 313 -7.80 -5.15 -20.23
N ALA A 314 -7.24 -4.36 -19.32
CA ALA A 314 -5.88 -3.85 -19.47
C ALA A 314 -4.83 -4.98 -19.40
N ILE A 315 -4.95 -5.90 -18.44
CA ILE A 315 -4.08 -7.09 -18.32
C ILE A 315 -4.14 -7.93 -19.60
N ARG A 316 -5.35 -8.20 -20.13
CA ARG A 316 -5.55 -8.96 -21.39
C ARG A 316 -4.80 -8.32 -22.56
N GLN A 317 -4.81 -6.98 -22.67
CA GLN A 317 -4.11 -6.27 -23.73
C GLN A 317 -2.59 -6.25 -23.54
N VAL A 318 -2.10 -6.29 -22.32
CA VAL A 318 -0.65 -6.28 -22.03
C VAL A 318 -0.04 -7.66 -22.25
N PHE A 319 -0.72 -8.72 -21.80
CA PHE A 319 -0.21 -10.09 -21.78
C PHE A 319 -0.83 -10.99 -22.87
N ALA A 320 -1.27 -10.40 -23.97
CA ALA A 320 -1.98 -11.02 -25.07
C ALA A 320 -1.60 -12.51 -25.35
N GLY A 321 -2.42 -13.45 -24.87
CA GLY A 321 -2.27 -14.89 -25.13
C GLY A 321 -1.54 -15.70 -24.05
N ASP A 322 -0.91 -15.06 -23.07
CA ASP A 322 -0.24 -15.72 -21.93
C ASP A 322 -0.58 -14.96 -20.63
N LEU A 323 -1.83 -15.11 -20.18
CA LEU A 323 -2.34 -14.43 -19.00
C LEU A 323 -1.73 -15.03 -17.72
N PRO A 324 -0.97 -14.27 -16.91
CA PRO A 324 -0.46 -14.77 -15.63
C PRO A 324 -1.61 -15.05 -14.66
N PRO A 325 -1.42 -15.97 -13.68
CA PRO A 325 -2.30 -16.08 -12.53
C PRO A 325 -2.44 -14.74 -11.82
N ILE A 326 -3.64 -14.44 -11.33
CA ILE A 326 -3.93 -13.20 -10.64
C ILE A 326 -4.65 -13.44 -9.32
N SER A 327 -4.49 -12.53 -8.35
CA SER A 327 -5.42 -12.36 -7.25
C SER A 327 -5.37 -10.93 -6.70
N SER A 328 -6.46 -10.50 -6.05
CA SER A 328 -6.49 -9.27 -5.27
C SER A 328 -6.48 -9.60 -3.78
N THR A 329 -5.41 -9.23 -3.10
CA THR A 329 -5.32 -9.35 -1.63
C THR A 329 -6.30 -8.44 -0.90
N LYS A 330 -6.89 -7.45 -1.61
CA LYS A 330 -7.95 -6.59 -1.06
C LYS A 330 -9.23 -7.36 -0.71
N SER A 331 -9.42 -8.56 -1.25
CA SER A 331 -10.49 -9.44 -0.80
C SER A 331 -10.42 -9.75 0.71
N MET A 332 -9.20 -9.75 1.28
CA MET A 332 -8.92 -9.99 2.70
C MET A 332 -8.70 -8.69 3.50
N THR A 333 -8.06 -7.69 2.89
CA THR A 333 -7.56 -6.51 3.59
C THR A 333 -8.45 -5.28 3.42
N GLY A 334 -9.36 -5.26 2.44
CA GLY A 334 -9.92 -4.01 1.98
C GLY A 334 -8.87 -3.13 1.29
N HIS A 335 -9.17 -1.86 1.15
CA HIS A 335 -8.37 -0.89 0.41
C HIS A 335 -7.84 0.21 1.35
N SER A 336 -6.58 0.15 1.70
CA SER A 336 -5.89 1.13 2.55
C SER A 336 -5.35 2.35 1.77
N LEU A 337 -6.03 2.73 0.70
CA LEU A 337 -5.78 3.92 -0.11
C LEU A 337 -4.29 4.14 -0.44
N GLY A 338 -3.68 5.22 0.08
CA GLY A 338 -2.29 5.55 -0.21
C GLY A 338 -1.25 4.59 0.36
N ALA A 339 -1.60 3.80 1.37
CA ALA A 339 -0.70 2.77 1.92
C ALA A 339 -0.77 1.44 1.18
N VAL A 340 -1.82 1.20 0.38
CA VAL A 340 -2.09 -0.13 -0.19
C VAL A 340 -0.97 -0.67 -1.05
N GLY A 341 -0.35 0.18 -1.88
CA GLY A 341 0.65 -0.29 -2.85
C GLY A 341 1.90 -0.90 -2.20
N VAL A 342 2.40 -0.29 -1.13
CA VAL A 342 3.53 -0.85 -0.39
C VAL A 342 3.13 -2.06 0.46
N GLN A 343 1.92 -2.09 1.01
CA GLN A 343 1.42 -3.29 1.70
C GLN A 343 1.34 -4.47 0.72
N GLU A 344 0.78 -4.26 -0.47
CA GLU A 344 0.70 -5.28 -1.52
C GLU A 344 2.08 -5.70 -2.05
N LEU A 345 3.02 -4.75 -2.17
CA LEU A 345 4.42 -5.10 -2.46
C LEU A 345 5.00 -6.02 -1.38
N ILE A 346 4.74 -5.75 -0.10
CA ILE A 346 5.20 -6.59 1.01
C ILE A 346 4.51 -7.96 0.97
N TYR A 347 3.23 -8.04 0.66
CA TYR A 347 2.55 -9.32 0.43
C TYR A 347 3.19 -10.10 -0.72
N CYS A 348 3.55 -9.43 -1.80
CA CYS A 348 4.29 -10.02 -2.93
C CYS A 348 5.67 -10.52 -2.51
N LEU A 349 6.40 -9.80 -1.64
CA LEU A 349 7.68 -10.25 -1.08
C LEU A 349 7.52 -11.53 -0.25
N LEU A 350 6.46 -11.63 0.58
CA LEU A 350 6.16 -12.83 1.34
C LEU A 350 5.83 -14.01 0.41
N MET A 351 4.99 -13.80 -0.59
CA MET A 351 4.64 -14.81 -1.60
C MET A 351 5.88 -15.29 -2.37
N LEU A 352 6.73 -14.37 -2.83
CA LEU A 352 7.94 -14.66 -3.59
C LEU A 352 8.93 -15.51 -2.79
N ASN A 353 9.14 -15.15 -1.52
CA ASN A 353 10.15 -15.79 -0.68
C ASN A 353 9.68 -17.11 -0.05
N GLN A 354 8.37 -17.28 0.16
CA GLN A 354 7.80 -18.47 0.79
C GLN A 354 7.17 -19.44 -0.23
N GLY A 355 7.08 -19.07 -1.49
CA GLY A 355 6.65 -19.94 -2.58
C GLY A 355 5.14 -20.22 -2.59
N PHE A 356 4.31 -19.19 -2.44
CA PHE A 356 2.85 -19.33 -2.54
C PHE A 356 2.21 -18.13 -3.24
N ILE A 357 0.97 -18.28 -3.70
CA ILE A 357 0.08 -17.18 -4.09
C ILE A 357 -1.08 -17.15 -3.11
N ALA A 358 -1.34 -15.97 -2.54
CA ALA A 358 -2.48 -15.74 -1.66
C ALA A 358 -3.80 -15.75 -2.44
N PRO A 359 -4.90 -16.28 -1.86
CA PRO A 359 -6.16 -16.40 -2.56
C PRO A 359 -6.87 -15.06 -2.74
N ASN A 360 -7.67 -14.95 -3.80
CA ASN A 360 -8.77 -14.01 -3.91
C ASN A 360 -10.01 -14.68 -3.31
N ILE A 361 -10.34 -14.33 -2.09
CA ILE A 361 -11.50 -14.90 -1.39
C ILE A 361 -12.82 -14.24 -1.84
N ASN A 362 -13.96 -14.81 -1.43
CA ASN A 362 -15.30 -14.24 -1.61
C ASN A 362 -15.85 -14.24 -3.06
N ILE A 363 -15.32 -15.06 -3.96
CA ILE A 363 -15.92 -15.26 -5.27
C ILE A 363 -16.94 -16.42 -5.17
N GLU A 364 -18.23 -16.10 -5.02
CA GLU A 364 -19.31 -17.06 -5.09
C GLU A 364 -19.81 -17.20 -6.54
N ASN A 365 -20.01 -16.09 -7.22
CA ASN A 365 -20.44 -15.99 -8.60
C ASN A 365 -19.39 -15.21 -9.41
N LEU A 366 -18.55 -15.91 -10.18
CA LEU A 366 -17.54 -15.23 -10.98
C LEU A 366 -18.20 -14.35 -12.07
N ASP A 367 -17.74 -13.10 -12.18
CA ASP A 367 -18.16 -12.20 -13.26
C ASP A 367 -17.83 -12.84 -14.63
N GLU A 368 -18.80 -12.82 -15.57
CA GLU A 368 -18.65 -13.42 -16.89
C GLU A 368 -17.41 -12.91 -17.65
N LYS A 369 -17.02 -11.66 -17.44
CA LYS A 369 -15.86 -11.03 -18.07
C LYS A 369 -14.52 -11.47 -17.48
N ALA A 370 -14.55 -12.21 -16.37
CA ALA A 370 -13.36 -12.70 -15.68
C ALA A 370 -13.09 -14.20 -15.92
N THR A 371 -13.93 -14.87 -16.69
CA THR A 371 -13.92 -16.35 -16.87
C THR A 371 -12.70 -16.91 -17.57
N ASP A 372 -11.98 -16.11 -18.35
CA ASP A 372 -10.74 -16.50 -19.05
C ASP A 372 -9.47 -16.25 -18.21
N PHE A 373 -9.59 -15.70 -17.00
CA PHE A 373 -8.44 -15.47 -16.11
C PHE A 373 -8.26 -16.62 -15.11
N ASP A 374 -7.01 -16.97 -14.85
CA ASP A 374 -6.63 -17.84 -13.73
C ASP A 374 -6.65 -17.03 -12.44
N ILE A 375 -7.84 -16.78 -11.88
CA ILE A 375 -8.00 -16.12 -10.58
C ILE A 375 -7.75 -17.15 -9.49
N VAL A 376 -6.70 -16.97 -8.70
CA VAL A 376 -6.32 -17.89 -7.64
C VAL A 376 -7.31 -17.74 -6.48
N ARG A 377 -8.20 -18.73 -6.24
CA ARG A 377 -9.24 -18.69 -5.20
C ARG A 377 -8.87 -19.44 -3.94
N GLU A 378 -7.86 -20.27 -4.00
CA GLU A 378 -7.30 -21.01 -2.87
C GLU A 378 -5.79 -20.81 -2.87
N THR A 379 -5.16 -20.84 -1.70
CA THR A 379 -3.70 -20.70 -1.60
C THR A 379 -3.01 -21.71 -2.46
N ARG A 380 -2.21 -21.22 -3.39
CA ARG A 380 -1.48 -22.06 -4.36
C ARG A 380 -0.01 -22.10 -4.01
N GLN A 381 0.53 -23.29 -3.72
CA GLN A 381 1.97 -23.47 -3.54
C GLN A 381 2.65 -23.50 -4.91
N VAL A 382 3.60 -22.57 -5.14
CA VAL A 382 4.25 -22.39 -6.43
C VAL A 382 5.57 -21.64 -6.28
N ASN A 383 6.59 -22.02 -7.06
CA ASN A 383 7.82 -21.23 -7.13
C ASN A 383 7.61 -20.01 -8.03
N LEU A 384 7.80 -18.83 -7.45
CA LEU A 384 7.70 -17.56 -8.14
C LEU A 384 9.11 -16.97 -8.34
N ASN A 385 9.38 -16.42 -9.50
CA ASN A 385 10.60 -15.69 -9.81
C ASN A 385 10.33 -14.20 -10.04
N THR A 386 9.17 -13.86 -10.61
CA THR A 386 8.77 -12.50 -10.98
C THR A 386 7.33 -12.25 -10.58
N ILE A 387 7.08 -11.12 -9.93
CA ILE A 387 5.72 -10.69 -9.53
C ILE A 387 5.53 -9.24 -9.97
N MET A 388 4.39 -8.95 -10.57
CA MET A 388 3.91 -7.58 -10.79
C MET A 388 2.88 -7.22 -9.72
N THR A 389 2.91 -6.00 -9.21
CA THR A 389 1.84 -5.43 -8.38
C THR A 389 1.38 -4.11 -8.97
N ASN A 390 0.06 -3.90 -9.01
CA ASN A 390 -0.59 -2.76 -9.64
C ASN A 390 -1.29 -1.87 -8.64
N SER A 391 -1.22 -0.56 -8.83
CA SER A 391 -1.99 0.43 -8.06
C SER A 391 -2.52 1.51 -9.00
N PHE A 392 -3.85 1.62 -9.07
CA PHE A 392 -4.55 2.58 -9.94
C PHE A 392 -5.42 3.50 -9.09
N GLY A 393 -5.14 4.79 -9.13
CA GLY A 393 -5.76 5.78 -8.24
C GLY A 393 -6.72 6.73 -8.92
N PHE A 394 -7.64 7.27 -8.15
CA PHE A 394 -8.47 8.42 -8.57
C PHE A 394 -7.59 9.55 -9.09
N GLY A 395 -8.10 10.30 -10.08
CA GLY A 395 -7.31 11.25 -10.87
C GLY A 395 -6.55 10.60 -12.02
N GLY A 396 -6.77 9.29 -12.26
CA GLY A 396 -6.15 8.53 -13.34
C GLY A 396 -4.66 8.29 -13.14
N THR A 397 -4.17 8.31 -11.91
CA THR A 397 -2.76 8.05 -11.57
C THR A 397 -2.53 6.56 -11.42
N ASN A 398 -1.60 5.99 -12.18
CA ASN A 398 -1.37 4.56 -12.29
C ASN A 398 0.10 4.23 -12.07
N ALA A 399 0.37 3.16 -11.32
CA ALA A 399 1.70 2.64 -11.08
C ALA A 399 1.72 1.11 -11.07
N SER A 400 2.80 0.54 -11.62
CA SER A 400 3.10 -0.90 -11.57
C SER A 400 4.55 -1.10 -11.15
N LEU A 401 4.80 -2.04 -10.24
CA LEU A 401 6.13 -2.49 -9.85
C LEU A 401 6.32 -3.96 -10.24
N ILE A 402 7.53 -4.31 -10.64
CA ILE A 402 7.94 -5.71 -10.83
C ILE A 402 9.10 -6.01 -9.90
N ILE A 403 8.90 -7.00 -9.06
CA ILE A 403 9.95 -7.58 -8.23
C ILE A 403 10.38 -8.93 -8.77
N LYS A 404 11.64 -9.26 -8.57
CA LYS A 404 12.24 -10.52 -9.00
C LYS A 404 13.01 -11.15 -7.86
N LYS A 405 12.93 -12.49 -7.77
CA LYS A 405 13.76 -13.25 -6.83
C LYS A 405 15.24 -12.94 -7.09
N PHE A 406 15.94 -12.57 -6.03
CA PHE A 406 17.36 -12.27 -6.15
C PHE A 406 18.15 -13.55 -6.40
N VAL A 407 19.01 -13.49 -7.39
CA VAL A 407 20.00 -14.53 -7.71
C VAL A 407 21.36 -13.82 -7.80
N GLU A 408 22.36 -14.33 -7.08
CA GLU A 408 23.73 -13.76 -7.06
C GLU A 408 24.37 -13.70 -8.45
#